data_86c64ca851c3a3ff04ef75b7d72cb409
#
_entry.id   86c64ca851c3a3ff04ef75b7d72cb409
#
_cell.length_a   1.000
_cell.length_b   1.000
_cell.length_c   1.000
_cell.angle_alpha   90.00
_cell.angle_beta   90.00
_cell.angle_gamma   90.00
#
_symmetry.space_group_name_H-M   'P 1'
#
loop_
_entity.id
_entity.type
_entity.pdbx_description
1 polymer ?
#
loop_
_entity_poly.entity_id
_entity_poly.type
_entity_poly.pdbx_seq_one_letter_code
_entity_poly.pdbx_strand_id
1 'polypeptide(L)'
;MIQHDMMLWDHGAPDSNGEVGQNQRREADVNIEFQSNSYYAEESMKLAFVFKAAADKYNTDYPASVGPHMTNTDSTPFMNQVPSISLRENERGSQTGAGWNPTWHTPLDVWATFTDEDFRLGLNAAQTTLSAIAELAGTKIKK
;
A
#
# COMPACT_ATOMS: atom_id res chain seq x y z
N MET A 1 -1.78 -13.18 -7.10
CA MET A 1 -1.21 -11.94 -7.70
C MET A 1 -0.94 -10.95 -6.57
N ILE A 2 0.23 -10.38 -6.52
CA ILE A 2 0.61 -9.34 -5.56
C ILE A 2 1.16 -8.18 -6.37
N GLN A 3 0.68 -6.99 -6.11
CA GLN A 3 1.07 -5.76 -6.80
C GLN A 3 1.42 -4.68 -5.79
N HIS A 4 2.30 -3.78 -6.17
CA HIS A 4 2.53 -2.49 -5.51
C HIS A 4 2.06 -1.38 -6.44
N ASP A 5 1.32 -0.42 -5.91
CA ASP A 5 0.78 0.69 -6.68
C ASP A 5 0.65 1.92 -5.77
N MET A 6 1.16 3.07 -6.23
CA MET A 6 1.07 4.33 -5.50
C MET A 6 1.64 4.21 -4.07
N MET A 7 2.94 4.02 -3.95
CA MET A 7 3.60 3.66 -2.68
C MET A 7 4.47 4.77 -2.08
N LEU A 8 4.52 5.94 -2.68
CA LEU A 8 5.51 6.96 -2.33
C LEU A 8 4.89 8.29 -1.89
N TRP A 9 3.74 8.28 -1.21
CA TRP A 9 3.15 9.51 -0.70
C TRP A 9 2.85 9.41 0.79
N ASP A 10 3.77 9.94 1.59
CA ASP A 10 3.68 10.01 3.04
C ASP A 10 3.12 11.36 3.55
N HIS A 11 3.08 12.36 2.72
CA HIS A 11 2.61 13.70 3.08
C HIS A 11 1.09 13.81 3.15
N GLY A 12 0.61 14.83 3.87
CA GLY A 12 -0.80 15.22 3.87
C GLY A 12 -1.24 15.84 2.55
N ALA A 13 -2.55 16.09 2.42
CA ALA A 13 -3.09 16.88 1.32
C ALA A 13 -2.51 18.30 1.34
N PRO A 14 -2.39 18.96 0.17
CA PRO A 14 -2.05 20.37 0.12
C PRO A 14 -2.99 21.22 0.99
N ASP A 15 -2.44 22.21 1.65
CA ASP A 15 -3.23 23.19 2.40
C ASP A 15 -4.04 24.11 1.47
N SER A 16 -4.75 25.12 2.03
CA SER A 16 -5.53 26.08 1.26
C SER A 16 -4.71 26.96 0.31
N ASN A 17 -3.38 26.99 0.48
CA ASN A 17 -2.45 27.71 -0.39
C ASN A 17 -1.81 26.79 -1.44
N GLY A 18 -2.12 25.49 -1.40
CA GLY A 18 -1.53 24.48 -2.27
C GLY A 18 -0.17 23.99 -1.80
N GLU A 19 0.24 24.32 -0.57
CA GLU A 19 1.52 23.88 -0.01
C GLU A 19 1.35 22.52 0.70
N VAL A 20 2.23 21.58 0.36
CA VAL A 20 2.27 20.25 0.96
C VAL A 20 3.23 20.27 2.16
N GLY A 21 2.76 19.80 3.30
CA GLY A 21 3.62 19.62 4.48
C GLY A 21 4.73 18.62 4.20
N GLN A 22 5.91 18.87 4.74
CA GLN A 22 7.08 17.98 4.60
C GLN A 22 7.10 16.87 5.65
N ASN A 23 6.16 16.89 6.60
CA ASN A 23 6.10 15.94 7.69
C ASN A 23 5.22 14.75 7.31
N GLN A 24 5.61 13.57 7.80
CA GLN A 24 4.82 12.34 7.70
C GLN A 24 3.37 12.56 8.15
N ARG A 25 2.44 12.02 7.38
CA ARG A 25 1.04 11.92 7.78
C ARG A 25 0.90 10.93 8.95
N ARG A 26 0.07 11.28 9.92
CA ARG A 26 -0.25 10.37 11.02
C ARG A 26 -0.99 9.11 10.57
N GLU A 27 -1.79 9.25 9.53
CA GLU A 27 -2.60 8.21 8.92
C GLU A 27 -1.88 7.44 7.80
N ALA A 28 -0.65 7.81 7.48
CA ALA A 28 0.13 7.08 6.48
C ALA A 28 0.30 5.62 6.89
N ASP A 29 -0.08 4.72 6.03
CA ASP A 29 0.01 3.27 6.26
C ASP A 29 0.34 2.52 4.97
N VAL A 30 0.70 1.25 5.14
CA VAL A 30 0.73 0.30 4.04
C VAL A 30 -0.65 -0.32 3.94
N ASN A 31 -1.48 0.19 3.03
CA ASN A 31 -2.81 -0.35 2.81
C ASN A 31 -2.75 -1.56 1.89
N ILE A 32 -3.25 -2.69 2.37
CA ILE A 32 -3.29 -3.97 1.67
C ILE A 32 -4.71 -4.19 1.19
N GLU A 33 -4.94 -3.92 -0.08
CA GLU A 33 -6.29 -3.98 -0.66
C GLU A 33 -6.57 -5.33 -1.33
N PHE A 34 -7.80 -5.80 -1.19
CA PHE A 34 -8.40 -6.88 -1.98
C PHE A 34 -9.75 -6.42 -2.53
N GLN A 35 -10.37 -7.18 -3.42
CA GLN A 35 -11.70 -6.84 -3.95
C GLN A 35 -12.76 -7.78 -3.40
N SER A 36 -13.67 -7.21 -2.60
CA SER A 36 -14.69 -7.97 -1.85
C SER A 36 -15.76 -8.65 -2.73
N ASN A 37 -15.94 -8.22 -3.97
CA ASN A 37 -16.90 -8.82 -4.91
C ASN A 37 -16.24 -9.66 -6.01
N SER A 38 -14.95 -10.01 -5.85
CA SER A 38 -14.25 -10.89 -6.77
C SER A 38 -14.57 -12.37 -6.49
N TYR A 39 -14.32 -13.26 -7.46
CA TYR A 39 -14.50 -14.71 -7.27
C TYR A 39 -13.58 -15.28 -6.19
N TYR A 40 -12.41 -14.67 -5.97
CA TYR A 40 -11.42 -15.07 -4.99
C TYR A 40 -11.35 -14.10 -3.79
N ALA A 41 -12.49 -13.45 -3.46
CA ALA A 41 -12.52 -12.46 -2.39
C ALA A 41 -12.04 -12.99 -1.04
N GLU A 42 -12.49 -14.19 -0.65
CA GLU A 42 -12.13 -14.81 0.63
C GLU A 42 -10.65 -15.17 0.68
N GLU A 43 -10.11 -15.77 -0.36
CA GLU A 43 -8.69 -16.13 -0.46
C GLU A 43 -7.80 -14.90 -0.53
N SER A 44 -8.25 -13.87 -1.25
CA SER A 44 -7.55 -12.57 -1.33
C SER A 44 -7.53 -11.87 0.03
N MET A 45 -8.63 -11.88 0.75
CA MET A 45 -8.71 -11.36 2.12
C MET A 45 -7.75 -12.11 3.05
N LYS A 46 -7.74 -13.45 3.02
CA LYS A 46 -6.81 -14.27 3.81
C LYS A 46 -5.35 -13.91 3.46
N LEU A 47 -5.04 -13.77 2.18
CA LEU A 47 -3.71 -13.35 1.73
C LEU A 47 -3.35 -11.96 2.26
N ALA A 48 -4.27 -10.99 2.20
CA ALA A 48 -4.05 -9.64 2.73
C ALA A 48 -3.73 -9.66 4.24
N PHE A 49 -4.43 -10.48 5.03
CA PHE A 49 -4.15 -10.63 6.46
C PHE A 49 -2.82 -11.33 6.75
N VAL A 50 -2.34 -12.23 5.90
CA VAL A 50 -0.97 -12.78 6.00
C VAL A 50 0.06 -11.67 5.82
N PHE A 51 -0.15 -10.77 4.85
CA PHE A 51 0.73 -9.63 4.62
C PHE A 51 0.69 -8.62 5.77
N LYS A 52 -0.52 -8.34 6.29
CA LYS A 52 -0.65 -7.50 7.49
C LYS A 52 0.11 -8.08 8.68
N ALA A 53 -0.05 -9.37 8.95
CA ALA A 53 0.66 -10.03 10.04
C ALA A 53 2.18 -9.98 9.86
N ALA A 54 2.68 -10.09 8.64
CA ALA A 54 4.10 -9.92 8.33
C ALA A 54 4.57 -8.48 8.56
N ALA A 55 3.76 -7.48 8.16
CA ALA A 55 4.05 -6.08 8.44
C ALA A 55 4.13 -5.82 9.95
N ASP A 56 3.12 -6.22 10.71
CA ASP A 56 3.06 -6.04 12.17
C ASP A 56 4.26 -6.69 12.89
N LYS A 57 4.83 -7.74 12.31
CA LYS A 57 5.93 -8.51 12.92
C LYS A 57 7.31 -8.00 12.53
N TYR A 58 7.50 -7.55 11.31
CA TYR A 58 8.82 -7.29 10.74
C TYR A 58 9.05 -5.85 10.28
N ASN A 59 8.00 -5.10 9.98
CA ASN A 59 8.07 -3.82 9.28
C ASN A 59 7.18 -2.79 9.99
N THR A 60 7.68 -2.24 11.09
CA THR A 60 6.90 -1.46 12.05
C THR A 60 7.06 0.05 11.90
N ASP A 61 7.73 0.54 10.86
CA ASP A 61 7.90 1.98 10.62
C ASP A 61 6.56 2.64 10.26
N TYR A 62 5.72 1.89 9.52
CA TYR A 62 4.36 2.30 9.20
C TYR A 62 3.38 1.18 9.57
N PRO A 63 2.19 1.51 10.08
CA PRO A 63 1.15 0.52 10.32
C PRO A 63 0.69 -0.07 8.98
N ALA A 64 0.10 -1.27 9.06
CA ALA A 64 -0.56 -1.88 7.91
C ALA A 64 -2.05 -2.02 8.16
N SER A 65 -2.85 -1.68 7.16
CA SER A 65 -4.30 -1.88 7.16
C SER A 65 -4.73 -2.85 6.07
N VAL A 66 -5.95 -3.37 6.15
CA VAL A 66 -6.55 -4.22 5.12
C VAL A 66 -7.85 -3.59 4.66
N GLY A 67 -7.97 -3.35 3.37
CA GLY A 67 -9.15 -2.73 2.75
C GLY A 67 -9.77 -3.58 1.64
N PRO A 68 -11.13 -3.57 1.50
CA PRO A 68 -11.85 -4.41 0.52
C PRO A 68 -12.08 -3.71 -0.83
N HIS A 69 -11.31 -2.69 -1.17
CA HIS A 69 -11.61 -1.76 -2.27
C HIS A 69 -10.60 -1.77 -3.43
N MET A 70 -9.87 -2.89 -3.62
CA MET A 70 -8.92 -3.02 -4.73
C MET A 70 -9.62 -2.82 -6.08
N THR A 71 -9.41 -1.66 -6.68
CA THR A 71 -9.96 -1.33 -8.00
C THR A 71 -8.97 -0.52 -8.81
N ASN A 72 -9.12 -0.55 -10.13
CA ASN A 72 -8.36 0.30 -11.05
C ASN A 72 -6.84 0.21 -10.83
N THR A 73 -6.34 -1.00 -10.69
CA THR A 73 -4.92 -1.36 -10.56
C THR A 73 -4.60 -2.50 -11.51
N ASP A 74 -3.30 -2.78 -11.74
CA ASP A 74 -2.87 -3.88 -12.60
C ASP A 74 -3.23 -5.27 -12.05
N SER A 75 -3.55 -5.38 -10.75
CA SER A 75 -4.05 -6.61 -10.14
C SER A 75 -5.55 -6.85 -10.42
N THR A 76 -6.31 -5.82 -10.77
CA THR A 76 -7.76 -5.93 -11.02
C THR A 76 -8.12 -6.98 -12.10
N PRO A 77 -7.42 -7.08 -13.24
CA PRO A 77 -7.73 -8.12 -14.23
C PRO A 77 -7.56 -9.56 -13.74
N PHE A 78 -6.77 -9.76 -12.68
CA PHE A 78 -6.46 -11.08 -12.12
C PHE A 78 -7.41 -11.51 -10.99
N MET A 79 -8.16 -10.58 -10.38
CA MET A 79 -8.95 -10.82 -9.17
C MET A 79 -10.01 -11.93 -9.30
N ASN A 80 -10.46 -12.24 -10.54
CA ASN A 80 -11.39 -13.31 -10.83
C ASN A 80 -10.72 -14.58 -11.40
N GLN A 81 -9.39 -14.62 -11.41
CA GLN A 81 -8.61 -15.75 -11.91
C GLN A 81 -7.75 -16.38 -10.81
N VAL A 82 -7.23 -15.57 -9.91
CA VAL A 82 -6.38 -15.97 -8.78
C VAL A 82 -6.60 -15.03 -7.59
N PRO A 83 -6.30 -15.45 -6.35
CA PRO A 83 -6.25 -14.52 -5.22
C PRO A 83 -5.33 -13.34 -5.53
N SER A 84 -5.83 -12.13 -5.34
CA SER A 84 -5.15 -10.90 -5.76
C SER A 84 -5.22 -9.83 -4.68
N ILE A 85 -4.08 -9.20 -4.40
CA ILE A 85 -3.95 -8.06 -3.50
C ILE A 85 -3.09 -6.97 -4.12
N SER A 86 -3.32 -5.74 -3.68
CA SER A 86 -2.49 -4.58 -4.01
C SER A 86 -2.06 -3.88 -2.73
N LEU A 87 -0.77 -3.59 -2.59
CA LEU A 87 -0.24 -2.75 -1.52
C LEU A 87 -0.18 -1.30 -2.02
N ARG A 88 -0.67 -0.38 -1.22
CA ARG A 88 -0.83 1.04 -1.56
C ARG A 88 -0.48 1.94 -0.39
N GLU A 89 -0.25 3.21 -0.68
CA GLU A 89 0.07 4.24 0.31
C GLU A 89 -1.12 4.71 1.14
N ASN A 90 -2.35 4.43 0.73
CA ASN A 90 -3.56 4.72 1.48
C ASN A 90 -4.79 3.99 0.90
N GLU A 91 -5.87 3.94 1.66
CA GLU A 91 -7.10 3.27 1.28
C GLU A 91 -7.89 4.08 0.25
N ARG A 92 -8.21 3.44 -0.88
CA ARG A 92 -9.09 4.05 -1.88
C ARG A 92 -10.51 4.20 -1.38
N GLY A 93 -11.13 5.30 -1.75
CA GLY A 93 -12.55 5.58 -1.47
C GLY A 93 -12.78 6.35 -0.20
N SER A 94 -12.18 6.01 0.92
CA SER A 94 -12.32 6.76 2.17
C SER A 94 -11.36 7.96 2.27
N GLN A 95 -10.26 7.93 1.53
CA GLN A 95 -9.18 8.93 1.61
C GLN A 95 -8.93 9.68 0.29
N THR A 96 -9.70 9.37 -0.76
CA THR A 96 -9.63 10.12 -2.02
C THR A 96 -9.94 11.60 -1.78
N GLY A 97 -8.96 12.44 -2.04
CA GLY A 97 -9.03 13.89 -1.85
C GLY A 97 -8.34 14.41 -0.59
N ALA A 98 -8.22 13.61 0.47
CA ALA A 98 -7.47 13.98 1.67
C ALA A 98 -6.23 13.09 1.77
N GLY A 99 -5.10 13.53 1.27
CA GLY A 99 -3.87 12.78 1.31
C GLY A 99 -3.58 11.92 0.08
N TRP A 100 -4.35 12.07 -0.99
CA TRP A 100 -4.03 11.50 -2.29
C TRP A 100 -2.78 12.15 -2.86
N ASN A 101 -1.91 11.36 -3.51
CA ASN A 101 -0.73 11.89 -4.17
C ASN A 101 -1.12 12.90 -5.28
N PRO A 102 -0.86 14.20 -5.10
CA PRO A 102 -1.27 15.23 -6.06
C PRO A 102 -0.44 15.21 -7.34
N THR A 103 0.66 14.47 -7.36
CA THR A 103 1.53 14.35 -8.56
C THR A 103 1.16 13.17 -9.43
N TRP A 104 0.25 12.31 -8.96
CA TRP A 104 -0.20 11.12 -9.67
C TRP A 104 -0.64 11.43 -11.10
N HIS A 105 -0.07 10.73 -12.09
CA HIS A 105 -0.31 10.92 -13.52
C HIS A 105 0.00 12.35 -14.04
N THR A 106 0.91 13.06 -13.39
CA THR A 106 1.36 14.38 -13.84
C THR A 106 2.87 14.37 -14.18
N PRO A 107 3.37 15.38 -14.91
CA PRO A 107 4.82 15.53 -15.14
C PRO A 107 5.63 15.79 -13.86
N LEU A 108 4.96 16.02 -12.73
CA LEU A 108 5.59 16.21 -11.42
C LEU A 108 5.82 14.89 -10.68
N ASP A 109 5.32 13.77 -11.21
CA ASP A 109 5.60 12.43 -10.68
C ASP A 109 7.02 11.99 -11.08
N VAL A 110 7.99 12.62 -10.42
CA VAL A 110 9.42 12.43 -10.66
C VAL A 110 10.17 12.27 -9.34
N TRP A 111 11.33 11.65 -9.37
CA TRP A 111 12.17 11.40 -8.20
C TRP A 111 12.32 12.61 -7.27
N ALA A 112 12.55 13.80 -7.83
CA ALA A 112 12.79 15.02 -7.06
C ALA A 112 11.58 15.54 -6.27
N THR A 113 10.39 14.99 -6.51
CA THR A 113 9.16 15.36 -5.80
C THR A 113 9.04 14.66 -4.43
N PHE A 114 9.65 13.48 -4.31
CA PHE A 114 9.50 12.63 -3.13
C PHE A 114 10.62 12.86 -2.11
N THR A 115 10.28 12.72 -0.85
CA THR A 115 11.22 12.83 0.28
C THR A 115 11.73 11.48 0.74
N ASP A 116 12.68 11.47 1.66
CA ASP A 116 13.19 10.25 2.28
C ASP A 116 12.09 9.49 3.04
N GLU A 117 11.12 10.19 3.64
CA GLU A 117 9.97 9.58 4.32
C GLU A 117 9.07 8.86 3.32
N ASP A 118 8.81 9.46 2.16
CA ASP A 118 8.03 8.81 1.08
C ASP A 118 8.71 7.51 0.64
N PHE A 119 10.02 7.54 0.43
CA PHE A 119 10.78 6.33 0.09
C PHE A 119 10.79 5.32 1.23
N ARG A 120 10.74 5.76 2.49
CA ARG A 120 10.64 4.88 3.65
C ARG A 120 9.30 4.13 3.68
N LEU A 121 8.19 4.79 3.34
CA LEU A 121 6.90 4.14 3.17
C LEU A 121 6.96 3.04 2.09
N GLY A 122 7.49 3.36 0.91
CA GLY A 122 7.70 2.39 -0.16
C GLY A 122 8.60 1.22 0.24
N LEU A 123 9.68 1.50 0.97
CA LEU A 123 10.56 0.46 1.51
C LEU A 123 9.83 -0.45 2.49
N ASN A 124 9.03 0.12 3.39
CA ASN A 124 8.25 -0.65 4.36
C ASN A 124 7.25 -1.60 3.67
N ALA A 125 6.63 -1.17 2.59
CA ALA A 125 5.75 -2.02 1.77
C ALA A 125 6.52 -3.14 1.06
N ALA A 126 7.70 -2.85 0.52
CA ALA A 126 8.56 -3.85 -0.11
C ALA A 126 9.04 -4.91 0.90
N GLN A 127 9.42 -4.47 2.10
CA GLN A 127 9.82 -5.36 3.20
C GLN A 127 8.64 -6.21 3.69
N THR A 128 7.43 -5.64 3.76
CA THR A 128 6.20 -6.37 4.07
C THR A 128 5.98 -7.51 3.07
N THR A 129 6.09 -7.22 1.79
CA THR A 129 5.95 -8.23 0.73
C THR A 129 7.02 -9.30 0.83
N LEU A 130 8.28 -8.90 0.99
CA LEU A 130 9.40 -9.86 1.11
C LEU A 130 9.21 -10.80 2.31
N SER A 131 8.85 -10.25 3.47
CA SER A 131 8.65 -11.05 4.68
C SER A 131 7.44 -11.99 4.58
N ALA A 132 6.32 -11.51 4.03
CA ALA A 132 5.13 -12.35 3.81
C ALA A 132 5.43 -13.50 2.83
N ILE A 133 6.10 -13.22 1.71
CA ILE A 133 6.47 -14.26 0.74
C ILE A 133 7.45 -15.26 1.36
N ALA A 134 8.42 -14.80 2.13
CA ALA A 134 9.37 -15.70 2.80
C ALA A 134 8.66 -16.64 3.79
N GLU A 135 7.69 -16.14 4.57
CA GLU A 135 6.88 -16.99 5.47
C GLU A 135 6.01 -17.97 4.70
N LEU A 136 5.33 -17.53 3.64
CA LEU A 136 4.52 -18.39 2.78
C LEU A 136 5.34 -19.50 2.11
N ALA A 137 6.61 -19.20 1.78
CA ALA A 137 7.56 -20.19 1.26
C ALA A 137 8.15 -21.13 2.34
N GLY A 138 7.71 -20.99 3.59
CA GLY A 138 8.21 -21.81 4.70
C GLY A 138 9.59 -21.42 5.22
N THR A 139 10.09 -20.24 4.85
CA THR A 139 11.39 -19.74 5.32
C THR A 139 11.22 -19.14 6.72
N LYS A 140 12.17 -19.45 7.62
CA LYS A 140 12.24 -18.81 8.93
C LYS A 140 13.05 -17.51 8.84
N ILE A 141 12.39 -16.39 8.98
CA ILE A 141 13.05 -15.08 9.07
C ILE A 141 13.61 -14.95 10.49
N LYS A 142 14.93 -14.76 10.62
CA LYS A 142 15.55 -14.43 11.90
C LYS A 142 15.44 -12.93 12.13
N LYS A 143 14.93 -12.56 13.29
CA LYS A 143 14.96 -11.17 13.78
C LYS A 143 16.38 -10.74 14.12
#